data_a83e9f43d3816e0dd3b836e08504ef9d
#
_entry.id   a83e9f43d3816e0dd3b836e08504ef9d
#
_cell.length_a   1.000
_cell.length_b   1.000
_cell.length_c   1.000
_cell.angle_alpha   90.00
_cell.angle_beta   90.00
_cell.angle_gamma   90.00
#
_symmetry.space_group_name_H-M   'P 1'
#
loop_
_entity.id
_entity.type
_entity.pdbx_description
1 polymer ?
#
loop_
_entity_poly.entity_id
_entity_poly.type
_entity_poly.pdbx_seq_one_letter_code
_entity_poly.pdbx_strand_id
1 'polypeptide(L)'
;MKCRFFLTSVFHFPFRKKRLVNLFLICSFVIGVSAYIRAEDSVRQVDALNAKQLIKRAEKLSRKGEVEAAEKILRHVIETYPQESKAKLSLAYILQKQRRLLEAYNLSIEVAKADSKNAFAFAVLGATFLNVGNFKEAKLSFLNALQLNKKEALAWAGLGTLDFYENRIFIGLDNLRAAVYFEYNNPEFLFTLAQIATRAEKYTEAAEAYDRFLQVSPETDSERRDRIKGLINFLRFLGNKPSLYDLDGSKQTVVSFKLVNNRPIIQLKVNDKDEPLNFVLDTGSGISVISKETADRFNVKSITRGGLARALGGNGKFEIIYGFLRSVSIGDVKVRNVPVYIRNFHNKDEKIDGYIGLALISKFLTTIDYGNSTFALQKKVFTPNSSNESLSLPLRLTSSGFLSGEVELEGVEAPLNFIVDTGASVSVISDEIANTKEISQFVKAEKMRVIGAAGITEDVSSFTLPRVSFGTHSRKSVTAIALNLDIINEASGFVQAGILGGNFLKNYVLTFDFENSKVIFVPVKK
;
A
#
# COMPACT_ATOMS: atom_id res chain seq x y z
N MET A 1 18.70 8.23 -26.17
CA MET A 1 19.88 7.38 -25.90
C MET A 1 19.55 5.96 -26.36
N LYS A 2 20.19 5.52 -27.42
CA LYS A 2 19.90 4.26 -28.12
C LYS A 2 20.67 3.12 -27.43
N CYS A 3 20.00 2.13 -26.85
CA CYS A 3 20.62 0.86 -26.53
C CYS A 3 20.52 -0.07 -27.73
N ARG A 4 21.66 -0.31 -28.36
CA ARG A 4 21.87 -1.34 -29.38
C ARG A 4 22.14 -2.67 -28.68
N PHE A 5 21.39 -3.70 -28.99
CA PHE A 5 21.80 -5.09 -28.79
C PHE A 5 22.38 -5.62 -30.10
N PHE A 6 23.59 -6.13 -30.00
CA PHE A 6 24.29 -6.85 -31.07
C PHE A 6 23.74 -8.27 -31.18
N LEU A 7 23.42 -8.70 -32.38
CA LEU A 7 23.33 -10.09 -32.78
C LEU A 7 24.05 -10.24 -34.13
N THR A 8 25.23 -10.79 -34.09
CA THR A 8 25.94 -11.32 -35.27
C THR A 8 26.00 -12.82 -35.12
N SER A 9 25.59 -13.55 -36.13
CA SER A 9 26.43 -14.59 -36.74
C SER A 9 25.73 -15.20 -37.97
N VAL A 10 26.51 -15.13 -38.99
CA VAL A 10 26.38 -15.60 -40.35
C VAL A 10 26.58 -17.12 -40.38
N PHE A 11 25.78 -17.83 -41.13
CA PHE A 11 26.19 -19.12 -41.70
C PHE A 11 25.85 -19.17 -43.20
N HIS A 12 26.90 -19.16 -43.99
CA HIS A 12 26.91 -19.48 -45.43
C HIS A 12 27.03 -20.99 -45.59
N PHE A 13 26.24 -21.55 -46.48
CA PHE A 13 26.50 -22.85 -47.08
C PHE A 13 26.35 -22.83 -48.62
N PRO A 14 27.29 -23.42 -49.40
CA PRO A 14 27.30 -23.33 -50.83
C PRO A 14 26.51 -24.46 -51.48
N PHE A 15 25.83 -24.12 -52.58
CA PHE A 15 25.17 -25.05 -53.50
C PHE A 15 26.18 -25.89 -54.28
N ARG A 16 25.97 -27.21 -54.36
CA ARG A 16 26.45 -28.07 -55.43
C ARG A 16 25.36 -29.02 -55.94
N LYS A 17 25.10 -28.91 -57.26
CA LYS A 17 24.18 -29.73 -58.06
C LYS A 17 24.63 -31.20 -58.12
N LYS A 18 23.68 -32.18 -58.05
CA LYS A 18 23.65 -33.39 -58.89
C LYS A 18 22.27 -34.10 -58.84
N ARG A 19 21.59 -34.08 -59.99
CA ARG A 19 20.80 -35.05 -60.76
C ARG A 19 19.74 -35.95 -60.09
N LEU A 20 18.52 -35.74 -60.57
CA LEU A 20 17.41 -36.65 -60.85
C LEU A 20 17.69 -38.18 -60.74
N VAL A 21 16.96 -38.83 -59.83
CA VAL A 21 16.27 -40.13 -59.97
C VAL A 21 15.41 -40.32 -58.71
N ASN A 22 14.15 -40.69 -58.87
CA ASN A 22 13.12 -41.07 -57.88
C ASN A 22 11.97 -40.08 -57.68
N LEU A 23 11.18 -39.91 -58.73
CA LEU A 23 9.97 -39.07 -58.64
C LEU A 23 8.74 -39.81 -58.06
N PHE A 24 8.81 -41.10 -57.73
CA PHE A 24 7.67 -41.89 -57.24
C PHE A 24 7.70 -42.19 -55.70
N LEU A 25 8.82 -42.07 -55.03
CA LEU A 25 8.93 -42.28 -53.59
C LEU A 25 8.74 -40.95 -52.80
N ILE A 26 8.87 -39.82 -53.47
CA ILE A 26 8.74 -38.48 -52.83
C ILE A 26 7.26 -38.10 -52.61
N CYS A 27 6.32 -38.53 -53.47
CA CYS A 27 4.89 -38.20 -53.31
C CYS A 27 4.24 -38.91 -52.11
N SER A 28 4.63 -40.15 -51.79
CA SER A 28 4.09 -40.88 -50.62
C SER A 28 4.64 -40.36 -49.30
N PHE A 29 5.89 -39.84 -49.29
CA PHE A 29 6.52 -39.26 -48.09
C PHE A 29 5.99 -37.86 -47.79
N VAL A 30 5.72 -37.05 -48.83
CA VAL A 30 5.13 -35.70 -48.69
C VAL A 30 3.68 -35.75 -48.24
N ILE A 31 2.88 -36.75 -48.69
CA ILE A 31 1.50 -36.93 -48.22
C ILE A 31 1.48 -37.43 -46.76
N GLY A 32 2.39 -38.33 -46.38
CA GLY A 32 2.53 -38.81 -44.99
C GLY A 32 2.96 -37.71 -44.04
N VAL A 33 3.95 -36.88 -44.40
CA VAL A 33 4.43 -35.75 -43.61
C VAL A 33 3.38 -34.65 -43.51
N SER A 34 2.64 -34.33 -44.60
CA SER A 34 1.57 -33.33 -44.54
C SER A 34 0.34 -33.80 -43.76
N ALA A 35 0.04 -35.11 -43.75
CA ALA A 35 -1.01 -35.68 -42.90
C ALA A 35 -0.60 -35.70 -41.41
N TYR A 36 0.67 -35.99 -41.13
CA TYR A 36 1.22 -35.97 -39.78
C TYR A 36 1.26 -34.55 -39.21
N ILE A 37 1.72 -33.55 -39.96
CA ILE A 37 1.70 -32.14 -39.61
C ILE A 37 0.28 -31.63 -39.37
N ARG A 38 -0.71 -32.00 -40.23
CA ARG A 38 -2.12 -31.66 -40.04
C ARG A 38 -2.74 -32.35 -38.82
N ALA A 39 -2.35 -33.56 -38.48
CA ALA A 39 -2.80 -34.25 -37.28
C ALA A 39 -2.22 -33.60 -36.03
N GLU A 40 -0.93 -33.26 -36.02
CA GLU A 40 -0.29 -32.52 -34.92
C GLU A 40 -0.90 -31.13 -34.73
N ASP A 41 -1.14 -30.40 -35.83
CA ASP A 41 -1.79 -29.08 -35.76
C ASP A 41 -3.25 -29.19 -35.28
N SER A 42 -3.99 -30.25 -35.66
CA SER A 42 -5.35 -30.47 -35.17
C SER A 42 -5.39 -30.85 -33.69
N VAL A 43 -4.45 -31.67 -33.20
CA VAL A 43 -4.31 -32.01 -31.79
C VAL A 43 -3.92 -30.76 -30.97
N ARG A 44 -2.92 -29.99 -31.42
CA ARG A 44 -2.53 -28.73 -30.80
C ARG A 44 -3.68 -27.72 -30.77
N GLN A 45 -4.52 -27.68 -31.79
CA GLN A 45 -5.66 -26.78 -31.87
C GLN A 45 -6.80 -27.20 -30.92
N VAL A 46 -7.04 -28.50 -30.74
CA VAL A 46 -7.99 -29.05 -29.75
C VAL A 46 -7.46 -28.82 -28.34
N ASP A 47 -6.16 -29.04 -28.12
CA ASP A 47 -5.51 -28.80 -26.82
C ASP A 47 -5.51 -27.31 -26.42
N ALA A 48 -5.24 -26.41 -27.35
CA ALA A 48 -5.32 -24.98 -27.15
C ALA A 48 -6.75 -24.49 -26.82
N LEU A 49 -7.77 -25.11 -27.45
CA LEU A 49 -9.17 -24.85 -27.13
C LEU A 49 -9.52 -25.33 -25.71
N ASN A 50 -8.98 -26.46 -25.29
CA ASN A 50 -9.18 -27.01 -23.95
C ASN A 50 -8.48 -26.13 -22.88
N ALA A 51 -7.23 -25.71 -23.08
CA ALA A 51 -6.52 -24.79 -22.22
C ALA A 51 -7.28 -23.46 -22.04
N LYS A 52 -7.77 -22.89 -23.16
CA LYS A 52 -8.54 -21.64 -23.12
C LYS A 52 -9.85 -21.75 -22.33
N GLN A 53 -10.54 -22.90 -22.42
CA GLN A 53 -11.75 -23.14 -21.61
C GLN A 53 -11.44 -23.31 -20.14
N LEU A 54 -10.37 -24.01 -19.78
CA LEU A 54 -9.90 -24.19 -18.41
C LEU A 54 -9.50 -22.84 -17.78
N ILE A 55 -8.76 -21.99 -18.51
CA ILE A 55 -8.39 -20.64 -18.06
C ILE A 55 -9.64 -19.80 -17.79
N LYS A 56 -10.61 -19.78 -18.73
CA LYS A 56 -11.88 -19.06 -18.50
C LYS A 56 -12.64 -19.56 -17.28
N ARG A 57 -12.62 -20.88 -17.03
CA ARG A 57 -13.22 -21.48 -15.83
C ARG A 57 -12.50 -21.00 -14.57
N ALA A 58 -11.17 -20.99 -14.56
CA ALA A 58 -10.38 -20.50 -13.45
C ALA A 58 -10.62 -19.01 -13.18
N GLU A 59 -10.66 -18.18 -14.22
CA GLU A 59 -10.99 -16.75 -14.10
C GLU A 59 -12.40 -16.54 -13.51
N LYS A 60 -13.37 -17.38 -13.89
CA LYS A 60 -14.73 -17.33 -13.33
C LYS A 60 -14.77 -17.73 -11.85
N LEU A 61 -14.03 -18.78 -11.46
CA LEU A 61 -13.90 -19.21 -10.06
C LEU A 61 -13.23 -18.13 -9.22
N SER A 62 -12.13 -17.55 -9.69
CA SER A 62 -11.44 -16.45 -9.02
C SER A 62 -12.37 -15.24 -8.77
N ARG A 63 -13.22 -14.88 -9.75
CA ARG A 63 -14.23 -13.82 -9.57
C ARG A 63 -15.30 -14.15 -8.54
N LYS A 64 -15.58 -15.42 -8.30
CA LYS A 64 -16.50 -15.88 -7.25
C LYS A 64 -15.85 -16.00 -5.88
N GLY A 65 -14.54 -15.77 -5.77
CA GLY A 65 -13.77 -15.94 -4.55
C GLY A 65 -13.29 -17.37 -4.29
N GLU A 66 -13.50 -18.29 -5.23
CA GLU A 66 -13.03 -19.67 -5.18
C GLU A 66 -11.58 -19.76 -5.67
N VAL A 67 -10.68 -19.09 -4.93
CA VAL A 67 -9.31 -18.78 -5.36
C VAL A 67 -8.45 -20.04 -5.45
N GLU A 68 -8.57 -20.97 -4.48
CA GLU A 68 -7.82 -22.24 -4.43
C GLU A 68 -8.20 -23.16 -5.60
N ALA A 69 -9.49 -23.19 -5.94
CA ALA A 69 -9.97 -23.97 -7.09
C ALA A 69 -9.47 -23.39 -8.41
N ALA A 70 -9.43 -22.06 -8.52
CA ALA A 70 -8.87 -21.37 -9.67
C ALA A 70 -7.37 -21.63 -9.83
N GLU A 71 -6.60 -21.53 -8.74
CA GLU A 71 -5.16 -21.83 -8.72
C GLU A 71 -4.87 -23.26 -9.17
N LYS A 72 -5.61 -24.25 -8.65
CA LYS A 72 -5.44 -25.66 -9.01
C LYS A 72 -5.63 -25.89 -10.53
N ILE A 73 -6.65 -25.28 -11.13
CA ILE A 73 -6.88 -25.38 -12.57
C ILE A 73 -5.74 -24.74 -13.35
N LEU A 74 -5.29 -23.55 -12.96
CA LEU A 74 -4.22 -22.84 -13.68
C LEU A 74 -2.88 -23.59 -13.59
N ARG A 75 -2.55 -24.19 -12.44
CA ARG A 75 -1.36 -25.03 -12.30
C ARG A 75 -1.43 -26.25 -13.21
N HIS A 76 -2.58 -26.93 -13.26
CA HIS A 76 -2.79 -28.05 -14.18
C HIS A 76 -2.63 -27.64 -15.65
N VAL A 77 -3.16 -26.46 -16.03
CA VAL A 77 -2.96 -25.94 -17.41
C VAL A 77 -1.47 -25.68 -17.67
N ILE A 78 -0.73 -25.10 -16.73
CA ILE A 78 0.71 -24.82 -16.90
C ILE A 78 1.53 -26.11 -16.99
N GLU A 79 1.20 -27.13 -16.22
CA GLU A 79 1.83 -28.46 -16.28
C GLU A 79 1.59 -29.14 -17.63
N THR A 80 0.34 -29.08 -18.14
CA THR A 80 -0.05 -29.74 -19.41
C THR A 80 0.39 -28.91 -20.62
N TYR A 81 0.33 -27.58 -20.52
CA TYR A 81 0.63 -26.64 -21.61
C TYR A 81 1.66 -25.58 -21.13
N PRO A 82 2.95 -25.93 -20.99
CA PRO A 82 3.96 -25.05 -20.39
C PRO A 82 4.17 -23.71 -21.13
N GLN A 83 3.77 -23.59 -22.38
CA GLN A 83 3.87 -22.38 -23.20
C GLN A 83 2.64 -21.46 -23.11
N GLU A 84 1.61 -21.84 -22.32
CA GLU A 84 0.39 -21.06 -22.20
C GLU A 84 0.61 -19.83 -21.29
N SER A 85 1.07 -18.75 -21.89
CA SER A 85 1.40 -17.51 -21.21
C SER A 85 0.22 -16.93 -20.41
N LYS A 86 -1.02 -17.08 -20.93
CA LYS A 86 -2.20 -16.55 -20.26
C LYS A 86 -2.47 -17.26 -18.93
N ALA A 87 -2.25 -18.59 -18.86
CA ALA A 87 -2.38 -19.32 -17.59
C ALA A 87 -1.38 -18.87 -16.56
N LYS A 88 -0.09 -18.68 -16.96
CA LYS A 88 0.97 -18.17 -16.06
C LYS A 88 0.63 -16.79 -15.52
N LEU A 89 0.19 -15.87 -16.37
CA LEU A 89 -0.17 -14.51 -15.95
C LEU A 89 -1.43 -14.47 -15.07
N SER A 90 -2.44 -15.27 -15.39
CA SER A 90 -3.65 -15.40 -14.55
C SER A 90 -3.31 -15.97 -13.18
N LEU A 91 -2.40 -16.96 -13.12
CA LEU A 91 -1.90 -17.50 -11.85
C LEU A 91 -1.07 -16.46 -11.08
N ALA A 92 -0.15 -15.75 -11.74
CA ALA A 92 0.62 -14.68 -11.13
C ALA A 92 -0.28 -13.61 -10.51
N TYR A 93 -1.34 -13.21 -11.18
CA TYR A 93 -2.32 -12.24 -10.67
C TYR A 93 -3.07 -12.75 -9.42
N ILE A 94 -3.41 -14.05 -9.36
CA ILE A 94 -4.00 -14.68 -8.16
C ILE A 94 -2.98 -14.71 -7.01
N LEU A 95 -1.74 -15.12 -7.29
CA LEU A 95 -0.67 -15.23 -6.30
C LEU A 95 -0.32 -13.87 -5.66
N GLN A 96 -0.41 -12.77 -6.42
CA GLN A 96 -0.26 -11.41 -5.85
C GLN A 96 -1.29 -11.13 -4.76
N LYS A 97 -2.55 -11.52 -4.97
CA LYS A 97 -3.62 -11.35 -3.98
C LYS A 97 -3.40 -12.21 -2.73
N GLN A 98 -2.80 -13.38 -2.90
CA GLN A 98 -2.39 -14.26 -1.81
C GLN A 98 -1.05 -13.86 -1.16
N ARG A 99 -0.43 -12.74 -1.61
CA ARG A 99 0.89 -12.25 -1.20
C ARG A 99 2.05 -13.22 -1.43
N ARG A 100 1.90 -14.18 -2.33
CA ARG A 100 2.95 -15.08 -2.80
C ARG A 100 3.75 -14.39 -3.92
N LEU A 101 4.41 -13.29 -3.56
CA LEU A 101 4.97 -12.32 -4.51
C LEU A 101 6.14 -12.86 -5.31
N LEU A 102 6.98 -13.74 -4.72
CA LEU A 102 8.10 -14.36 -5.43
C LEU A 102 7.64 -15.29 -6.57
N GLU A 103 6.61 -16.11 -6.32
CA GLU A 103 6.04 -16.97 -7.37
C GLU A 103 5.39 -16.12 -8.48
N ALA A 104 4.65 -15.08 -8.10
CA ALA A 104 4.03 -14.16 -9.05
C ALA A 104 5.10 -13.46 -9.92
N TYR A 105 6.20 -13.03 -9.32
CA TYR A 105 7.35 -12.47 -10.04
C TYR A 105 7.93 -13.46 -11.04
N ASN A 106 8.23 -14.68 -10.61
CA ASN A 106 8.86 -15.70 -11.47
C ASN A 106 8.00 -16.01 -12.70
N LEU A 107 6.69 -16.17 -12.53
CA LEU A 107 5.76 -16.43 -13.63
C LEU A 107 5.64 -15.23 -14.58
N SER A 108 5.53 -14.02 -14.06
CA SER A 108 5.35 -12.82 -14.88
C SER A 108 6.62 -12.43 -15.63
N ILE A 109 7.80 -12.53 -15.02
CA ILE A 109 9.08 -12.22 -15.66
C ILE A 109 9.43 -13.25 -16.74
N GLU A 110 9.10 -14.52 -16.52
CA GLU A 110 9.27 -15.57 -17.53
C GLU A 110 8.49 -15.23 -18.81
N VAL A 111 7.21 -14.87 -18.67
CA VAL A 111 6.38 -14.50 -19.83
C VAL A 111 6.87 -13.19 -20.47
N ALA A 112 7.23 -12.18 -19.69
CA ALA A 112 7.72 -10.90 -20.22
C ALA A 112 9.05 -11.05 -20.99
N LYS A 113 9.91 -12.00 -20.58
CA LYS A 113 11.15 -12.34 -21.31
C LYS A 113 10.88 -13.14 -22.59
N ALA A 114 9.91 -14.05 -22.57
CA ALA A 114 9.57 -14.89 -23.73
C ALA A 114 8.81 -14.10 -24.81
N ASP A 115 7.96 -13.14 -24.40
CA ASP A 115 7.16 -12.29 -25.29
C ASP A 115 7.27 -10.82 -24.86
N SER A 116 8.25 -10.13 -25.42
CA SER A 116 8.50 -8.70 -25.14
C SER A 116 7.41 -7.75 -25.67
N LYS A 117 6.39 -8.25 -26.38
CA LYS A 117 5.24 -7.48 -26.88
C LYS A 117 3.97 -7.73 -26.07
N ASN A 118 4.03 -8.54 -25.03
CA ASN A 118 2.89 -8.86 -24.19
C ASN A 118 2.64 -7.76 -23.16
N ALA A 119 1.73 -6.85 -23.45
CA ALA A 119 1.39 -5.74 -22.57
C ALA A 119 0.90 -6.21 -21.20
N PHE A 120 0.07 -7.27 -21.15
CA PHE A 120 -0.45 -7.80 -19.90
C PHE A 120 0.64 -8.41 -19.01
N ALA A 121 1.69 -9.03 -19.62
CA ALA A 121 2.84 -9.53 -18.85
C ALA A 121 3.57 -8.40 -18.11
N PHE A 122 3.81 -7.28 -18.79
CA PHE A 122 4.41 -6.10 -18.14
C PHE A 122 3.48 -5.48 -17.10
N ALA A 123 2.17 -5.46 -17.31
CA ALA A 123 1.21 -4.96 -16.34
C ALA A 123 1.20 -5.84 -15.06
N VAL A 124 1.18 -7.17 -15.19
CA VAL A 124 1.26 -8.10 -14.05
C VAL A 124 2.61 -8.00 -13.32
N LEU A 125 3.71 -7.89 -14.07
CA LEU A 125 5.04 -7.69 -13.48
C LEU A 125 5.11 -6.36 -12.71
N GLY A 126 4.57 -5.28 -13.28
CA GLY A 126 4.47 -3.98 -12.63
C GLY A 126 3.65 -4.04 -11.33
N ALA A 127 2.52 -4.74 -11.34
CA ALA A 127 1.71 -4.96 -10.14
C ALA A 127 2.46 -5.77 -9.08
N THR A 128 3.28 -6.75 -9.46
CA THR A 128 4.13 -7.49 -8.53
C THR A 128 5.17 -6.57 -7.88
N PHE A 129 5.88 -5.76 -8.65
CA PHE A 129 6.84 -4.79 -8.12
C PHE A 129 6.17 -3.77 -7.19
N LEU A 130 4.96 -3.31 -7.54
CA LEU A 130 4.19 -2.38 -6.72
C LEU A 130 3.84 -3.00 -5.36
N ASN A 131 3.41 -4.26 -5.35
CA ASN A 131 3.08 -4.99 -4.11
C ASN A 131 4.30 -5.23 -3.21
N VAL A 132 5.49 -5.39 -3.79
CA VAL A 132 6.75 -5.47 -3.03
C VAL A 132 7.17 -4.09 -2.51
N GLY A 133 6.70 -3.00 -3.12
CA GLY A 133 7.11 -1.63 -2.81
C GLY A 133 8.30 -1.14 -3.64
N ASN A 134 8.65 -1.84 -4.73
CA ASN A 134 9.63 -1.37 -5.70
C ASN A 134 8.96 -0.46 -6.74
N PHE A 135 8.74 0.80 -6.35
CA PHE A 135 7.96 1.76 -7.14
C PHE A 135 8.63 2.14 -8.46
N LYS A 136 9.96 2.15 -8.52
CA LYS A 136 10.70 2.47 -9.75
C LYS A 136 10.45 1.43 -10.84
N GLU A 137 10.65 0.16 -10.53
CA GLU A 137 10.45 -0.93 -11.48
C GLU A 137 8.97 -1.14 -11.80
N ALA A 138 8.07 -0.92 -10.83
CA ALA A 138 6.63 -0.91 -11.07
C ALA A 138 6.24 0.12 -12.14
N LYS A 139 6.69 1.37 -11.97
CA LYS A 139 6.42 2.46 -12.92
C LYS A 139 6.91 2.14 -14.33
N LEU A 140 8.15 1.66 -14.45
CA LEU A 140 8.73 1.29 -15.75
C LEU A 140 7.92 0.18 -16.42
N SER A 141 7.53 -0.84 -15.67
CA SER A 141 6.74 -1.97 -16.19
C SER A 141 5.36 -1.52 -16.68
N PHE A 142 4.64 -0.68 -15.91
CA PHE A 142 3.34 -0.14 -16.34
C PHE A 142 3.45 0.76 -17.58
N LEU A 143 4.48 1.61 -17.66
CA LEU A 143 4.70 2.44 -18.85
C LEU A 143 4.99 1.59 -20.08
N ASN A 144 5.80 0.51 -19.96
CA ASN A 144 6.02 -0.44 -21.04
C ASN A 144 4.71 -1.11 -21.48
N ALA A 145 3.88 -1.52 -20.53
CA ALA A 145 2.56 -2.10 -20.84
C ALA A 145 1.69 -1.13 -21.65
N LEU A 146 1.62 0.15 -21.24
CA LEU A 146 0.82 1.17 -21.95
C LEU A 146 1.42 1.58 -23.29
N GLN A 147 2.74 1.50 -23.46
CA GLN A 147 3.39 1.71 -24.77
C GLN A 147 2.97 0.62 -25.77
N LEU A 148 2.83 -0.62 -25.29
CA LEU A 148 2.41 -1.77 -26.11
C LEU A 148 0.88 -1.78 -26.34
N ASN A 149 0.11 -1.47 -25.31
CA ASN A 149 -1.35 -1.43 -25.36
C ASN A 149 -1.91 -0.29 -24.49
N LYS A 150 -2.32 0.81 -25.11
CA LYS A 150 -2.89 1.98 -24.42
C LYS A 150 -4.20 1.67 -23.66
N LYS A 151 -4.83 0.52 -23.92
CA LYS A 151 -6.07 0.08 -23.25
C LYS A 151 -5.82 -0.94 -22.13
N GLU A 152 -4.55 -1.16 -21.76
CA GLU A 152 -4.21 -2.09 -20.67
C GLU A 152 -4.68 -1.55 -19.33
N ALA A 153 -5.84 -2.00 -18.88
CA ALA A 153 -6.51 -1.49 -17.69
C ALA A 153 -5.71 -1.70 -16.41
N LEU A 154 -5.03 -2.86 -16.26
CA LEU A 154 -4.20 -3.14 -15.10
C LEU A 154 -3.02 -2.18 -14.99
N ALA A 155 -2.45 -1.75 -16.13
CA ALA A 155 -1.35 -0.79 -16.12
C ALA A 155 -1.82 0.62 -15.72
N TRP A 156 -3.00 1.06 -16.19
CA TRP A 156 -3.62 2.30 -15.72
C TRP A 156 -3.92 2.26 -14.22
N ALA A 157 -4.51 1.15 -13.72
CA ALA A 157 -4.77 0.96 -12.30
C ALA A 157 -3.49 0.98 -11.47
N GLY A 158 -2.43 0.33 -11.96
CA GLY A 158 -1.12 0.29 -11.31
C GLY A 158 -0.46 1.66 -11.23
N LEU A 159 -0.44 2.44 -12.32
CA LEU A 159 0.07 3.82 -12.30
C LEU A 159 -0.75 4.72 -11.37
N GLY A 160 -2.08 4.59 -11.39
CA GLY A 160 -2.94 5.35 -10.51
C GLY A 160 -2.71 5.03 -9.04
N THR A 161 -2.49 3.76 -8.69
CA THR A 161 -2.15 3.32 -7.34
C THR A 161 -0.76 3.85 -6.92
N LEU A 162 0.22 3.80 -7.82
CA LEU A 162 1.55 4.36 -7.58
C LEU A 162 1.49 5.86 -7.34
N ASP A 163 0.75 6.61 -8.18
CA ASP A 163 0.54 8.04 -8.00
C ASP A 163 -0.14 8.36 -6.66
N PHE A 164 -1.09 7.52 -6.25
CA PHE A 164 -1.74 7.62 -4.94
C PHE A 164 -0.74 7.45 -3.80
N TYR A 165 0.12 6.45 -3.85
CA TYR A 165 1.15 6.24 -2.83
C TYR A 165 2.18 7.37 -2.77
N GLU A 166 2.50 7.98 -3.91
CA GLU A 166 3.40 9.13 -3.99
C GLU A 166 2.68 10.48 -3.76
N ASN A 167 1.47 10.45 -3.21
CA ASN A 167 0.65 11.63 -2.88
C ASN A 167 0.26 12.51 -4.08
N ARG A 168 0.33 11.98 -5.30
CA ARG A 168 -0.17 12.65 -6.53
C ARG A 168 -1.64 12.27 -6.77
N ILE A 169 -2.48 12.67 -5.83
CA ILE A 169 -3.85 12.15 -5.65
C ILE A 169 -4.73 12.34 -6.90
N PHE A 170 -4.72 13.53 -7.51
CA PHE A 170 -5.58 13.81 -8.68
C PHE A 170 -5.11 13.06 -9.92
N ILE A 171 -3.79 12.92 -10.15
CA ILE A 171 -3.25 12.11 -11.24
C ILE A 171 -3.64 10.65 -11.03
N GLY A 172 -3.49 10.14 -9.81
CA GLY A 172 -3.92 8.79 -9.44
C GLY A 172 -5.41 8.55 -9.69
N LEU A 173 -6.25 9.52 -9.35
CA LEU A 173 -7.69 9.46 -9.57
C LEU A 173 -8.03 9.34 -11.06
N ASP A 174 -7.42 10.16 -11.92
CA ASP A 174 -7.67 10.13 -13.36
C ASP A 174 -7.17 8.82 -14.00
N ASN A 175 -6.02 8.30 -13.56
CA ASN A 175 -5.52 7.00 -14.02
C ASN A 175 -6.46 5.84 -13.60
N LEU A 176 -7.03 5.88 -12.39
CA LEU A 176 -8.02 4.86 -11.96
C LEU A 176 -9.35 5.00 -12.69
N ARG A 177 -9.79 6.19 -13.01
CA ARG A 177 -10.96 6.40 -13.88
C ARG A 177 -10.74 5.78 -15.26
N ALA A 178 -9.54 5.94 -15.85
CA ALA A 178 -9.18 5.29 -17.10
C ALA A 178 -9.19 3.76 -16.98
N ALA A 179 -8.63 3.20 -15.91
CA ALA A 179 -8.68 1.75 -15.66
C ALA A 179 -10.12 1.23 -15.57
N VAL A 180 -10.99 1.90 -14.80
CA VAL A 180 -12.42 1.54 -14.67
C VAL A 180 -13.17 1.74 -15.98
N TYR A 181 -12.79 2.70 -16.83
CA TYR A 181 -13.38 2.88 -18.15
C TYR A 181 -13.09 1.67 -19.07
N PHE A 182 -11.86 1.12 -19.03
CA PHE A 182 -11.51 -0.05 -19.84
C PHE A 182 -12.01 -1.37 -19.25
N GLU A 183 -12.06 -1.51 -17.92
CA GLU A 183 -12.59 -2.67 -17.20
C GLU A 183 -13.64 -2.25 -16.16
N TYR A 184 -14.82 -1.93 -16.61
CA TYR A 184 -15.91 -1.30 -15.85
C TYR A 184 -16.32 -2.04 -14.56
N ASN A 185 -16.28 -3.39 -14.56
CA ASN A 185 -16.73 -4.24 -13.45
C ASN A 185 -15.56 -4.94 -12.73
N ASN A 186 -14.34 -4.42 -12.83
CA ASN A 186 -13.22 -4.96 -12.07
C ASN A 186 -13.31 -4.50 -10.59
N PRO A 187 -13.54 -5.40 -9.63
CA PRO A 187 -13.74 -5.02 -8.24
C PRO A 187 -12.51 -4.35 -7.62
N GLU A 188 -11.29 -4.76 -7.99
CA GLU A 188 -10.07 -4.17 -7.45
C GLU A 188 -9.91 -2.71 -7.89
N PHE A 189 -10.23 -2.43 -9.15
CA PHE A 189 -10.14 -1.06 -9.68
C PHE A 189 -11.20 -0.15 -9.03
N LEU A 190 -12.41 -0.65 -8.83
CA LEU A 190 -13.48 0.07 -8.14
C LEU A 190 -13.12 0.36 -6.68
N PHE A 191 -12.54 -0.62 -5.99
CA PHE A 191 -12.10 -0.45 -4.61
C PHE A 191 -11.00 0.61 -4.50
N THR A 192 -9.98 0.54 -5.37
CA THR A 192 -8.87 1.51 -5.38
C THR A 192 -9.33 2.89 -5.81
N LEU A 193 -10.24 2.98 -6.82
CA LEU A 193 -10.86 4.24 -7.20
C LEU A 193 -11.56 4.91 -6.01
N ALA A 194 -12.33 4.14 -5.25
CA ALA A 194 -13.03 4.64 -4.06
C ALA A 194 -12.05 5.15 -2.98
N GLN A 195 -10.94 4.45 -2.76
CA GLN A 195 -9.90 4.90 -1.81
C GLN A 195 -9.27 6.22 -2.25
N ILE A 196 -8.89 6.34 -3.52
CA ILE A 196 -8.27 7.56 -4.06
C ILE A 196 -9.28 8.71 -4.06
N ALA A 197 -10.52 8.47 -4.48
CA ALA A 197 -11.59 9.45 -4.45
C ALA A 197 -11.87 9.96 -3.02
N THR A 198 -11.82 9.06 -2.02
CA THR A 198 -11.93 9.45 -0.59
C THR A 198 -10.80 10.41 -0.20
N ARG A 199 -9.56 10.12 -0.59
CA ARG A 199 -8.40 10.98 -0.31
C ARG A 199 -8.45 12.30 -1.09
N ALA A 200 -9.04 12.30 -2.28
CA ALA A 200 -9.30 13.48 -3.10
C ALA A 200 -10.50 14.31 -2.60
N GLU A 201 -11.13 13.90 -1.49
CA GLU A 201 -12.36 14.51 -0.94
C GLU A 201 -13.55 14.48 -1.92
N LYS A 202 -13.54 13.55 -2.89
CA LYS A 202 -14.65 13.28 -3.82
C LYS A 202 -15.59 12.23 -3.22
N TYR A 203 -16.21 12.58 -2.09
CA TYR A 203 -16.93 11.62 -1.24
C TYR A 203 -18.11 10.93 -1.92
N THR A 204 -18.83 11.63 -2.78
CA THR A 204 -19.94 11.05 -3.57
C THR A 204 -19.41 10.00 -4.54
N GLU A 205 -18.37 10.32 -5.33
CA GLU A 205 -17.72 9.38 -6.25
C GLU A 205 -17.14 8.17 -5.50
N ALA A 206 -16.54 8.40 -4.34
CA ALA A 206 -16.01 7.32 -3.50
C ALA A 206 -17.12 6.37 -3.02
N ALA A 207 -18.24 6.91 -2.55
CA ALA A 207 -19.39 6.12 -2.10
C ALA A 207 -19.99 5.29 -3.25
N GLU A 208 -20.15 5.89 -4.45
CA GLU A 208 -20.63 5.21 -5.65
C GLU A 208 -19.70 4.08 -6.10
N ALA A 209 -18.38 4.32 -6.08
CA ALA A 209 -17.40 3.31 -6.45
C ALA A 209 -17.39 2.14 -5.45
N TYR A 210 -17.53 2.38 -4.14
CA TYR A 210 -17.70 1.34 -3.13
C TYR A 210 -19.03 0.59 -3.27
N ASP A 211 -20.13 1.27 -3.58
CA ASP A 211 -21.42 0.60 -3.85
C ASP A 211 -21.29 -0.37 -5.02
N ARG A 212 -20.67 0.08 -6.11
CA ARG A 212 -20.42 -0.79 -7.28
C ARG A 212 -19.48 -1.94 -6.94
N PHE A 213 -18.42 -1.69 -6.15
CA PHE A 213 -17.56 -2.76 -5.65
C PHE A 213 -18.37 -3.84 -4.93
N LEU A 214 -19.29 -3.46 -4.03
CA LEU A 214 -20.14 -4.41 -3.30
C LEU A 214 -21.07 -5.22 -4.22
N GLN A 215 -21.47 -4.67 -5.37
CA GLN A 215 -22.32 -5.36 -6.35
C GLN A 215 -21.54 -6.41 -7.16
N VAL A 216 -20.25 -6.15 -7.48
CA VAL A 216 -19.46 -7.01 -8.39
C VAL A 216 -18.43 -7.89 -7.69
N SER A 217 -18.10 -7.59 -6.43
CA SER A 217 -17.14 -8.38 -5.64
C SER A 217 -17.76 -9.62 -5.05
N PRO A 218 -16.96 -10.69 -4.78
CA PRO A 218 -17.42 -11.88 -4.08
C PRO A 218 -18.03 -11.57 -2.71
N GLU A 219 -19.00 -12.37 -2.28
CA GLU A 219 -19.66 -12.22 -0.96
C GLU A 219 -18.94 -12.97 0.15
N THR A 220 -17.76 -13.51 -0.10
CA THR A 220 -17.02 -14.41 0.79
C THR A 220 -16.49 -13.75 2.07
N ASP A 221 -16.27 -12.42 2.08
CA ASP A 221 -15.80 -11.67 3.27
C ASP A 221 -16.89 -10.72 3.78
N SER A 222 -17.76 -11.25 4.65
CA SER A 222 -18.87 -10.49 5.24
C SER A 222 -18.39 -9.35 6.13
N GLU A 223 -17.30 -9.53 6.92
CA GLU A 223 -16.76 -8.48 7.79
C GLU A 223 -16.24 -7.30 6.96
N ARG A 224 -15.51 -7.55 5.87
CA ARG A 224 -15.04 -6.50 4.95
C ARG A 224 -16.21 -5.77 4.31
N ARG A 225 -17.23 -6.51 3.87
CA ARG A 225 -18.43 -5.93 3.25
C ARG A 225 -19.19 -5.03 4.22
N ASP A 226 -19.32 -5.42 5.49
CA ASP A 226 -19.99 -4.61 6.51
C ASP A 226 -19.17 -3.35 6.84
N ARG A 227 -17.83 -3.44 6.88
CA ARG A 227 -16.96 -2.25 7.00
C ARG A 227 -17.19 -1.27 5.85
N ILE A 228 -17.27 -1.77 4.63
CA ILE A 228 -17.48 -0.94 3.44
C ILE A 228 -18.86 -0.30 3.46
N LYS A 229 -19.93 -1.00 3.85
CA LYS A 229 -21.28 -0.42 4.00
C LYS A 229 -21.28 0.73 5.01
N GLY A 230 -20.63 0.54 6.16
CA GLY A 230 -20.49 1.61 7.16
C GLY A 230 -19.68 2.79 6.62
N LEU A 231 -18.61 2.53 5.87
CA LEU A 231 -17.82 3.58 5.22
C LEU A 231 -18.62 4.34 4.17
N ILE A 232 -19.42 3.68 3.33
CA ILE A 232 -20.30 4.32 2.35
C ILE A 232 -21.26 5.30 3.04
N ASN A 233 -21.90 4.88 4.14
CA ASN A 233 -22.79 5.76 4.89
C ASN A 233 -22.06 6.99 5.44
N PHE A 234 -20.82 6.79 5.92
CA PHE A 234 -19.99 7.90 6.40
C PHE A 234 -19.57 8.83 5.26
N LEU A 235 -19.16 8.31 4.12
CA LEU A 235 -18.80 9.10 2.94
C LEU A 235 -19.98 9.93 2.42
N ARG A 236 -21.18 9.36 2.39
CA ARG A 236 -22.42 10.10 2.06
C ARG A 236 -22.69 11.22 3.06
N PHE A 237 -22.47 10.97 4.36
CA PHE A 237 -22.55 12.03 5.37
C PHE A 237 -21.52 13.13 5.12
N LEU A 238 -20.26 12.79 4.82
CA LEU A 238 -19.21 13.77 4.54
C LEU A 238 -19.49 14.56 3.26
N GLY A 239 -20.01 13.92 2.22
CA GLY A 239 -20.37 14.56 0.94
C GLY A 239 -21.46 15.63 1.07
N ASN A 240 -22.28 15.56 2.14
CA ASN A 240 -23.30 16.56 2.47
C ASN A 240 -22.77 17.71 3.33
N LYS A 241 -21.44 17.74 3.64
CA LYS A 241 -20.84 18.84 4.40
C LYS A 241 -20.25 19.89 3.44
N PRO A 242 -20.33 21.18 3.79
CA PRO A 242 -19.86 22.25 2.90
C PRO A 242 -18.33 22.23 2.74
N SER A 243 -17.58 21.96 3.79
CA SER A 243 -16.13 21.88 3.80
C SER A 243 -15.67 21.06 5.00
N LEU A 244 -14.68 20.17 4.79
CA LEU A 244 -13.99 19.47 5.87
C LEU A 244 -12.67 20.14 6.17
N TYR A 245 -12.21 20.01 7.40
CA TYR A 245 -10.97 20.62 7.87
C TYR A 245 -10.87 22.12 7.57
N ASP A 246 -12.02 22.80 7.68
CA ASP A 246 -12.12 24.23 7.39
C ASP A 246 -11.38 25.05 8.46
N LEU A 247 -10.48 25.91 7.99
CA LEU A 247 -9.63 26.71 8.88
C LEU A 247 -10.37 27.98 9.33
N ASP A 248 -10.54 28.11 10.64
CA ASP A 248 -11.12 29.27 11.30
C ASP A 248 -10.08 29.84 12.30
N GLY A 249 -9.85 31.13 12.29
CA GLY A 249 -8.87 31.80 13.19
C GLY A 249 -7.47 31.95 12.59
N SER A 250 -6.42 31.75 13.41
CA SER A 250 -5.03 31.93 13.01
C SER A 250 -4.61 30.95 11.93
N LYS A 251 -3.73 31.41 11.03
CA LYS A 251 -3.14 30.58 9.96
C LYS A 251 -1.92 29.80 10.42
N GLN A 252 -1.44 30.04 11.63
CA GLN A 252 -0.28 29.37 12.20
C GLN A 252 -0.37 29.33 13.72
N THR A 253 0.28 28.33 14.29
CA THR A 253 0.47 28.21 15.75
C THR A 253 1.71 27.39 16.07
N VAL A 254 2.26 27.62 17.24
CA VAL A 254 3.29 26.77 17.84
C VAL A 254 2.84 26.45 19.25
N VAL A 255 2.75 25.15 19.58
CA VAL A 255 2.40 24.68 20.93
C VAL A 255 3.48 23.75 21.45
N SER A 256 3.67 23.73 22.76
CA SER A 256 4.57 22.76 23.41
C SER A 256 3.92 21.38 23.45
N PHE A 257 4.73 20.33 23.42
CA PHE A 257 4.30 18.97 23.71
C PHE A 257 5.07 18.35 24.88
N LYS A 258 4.47 17.35 25.51
CA LYS A 258 5.14 16.47 26.47
C LYS A 258 5.57 15.21 25.77
N LEU A 259 6.82 14.79 25.95
CA LEU A 259 7.30 13.52 25.43
C LEU A 259 7.07 12.42 26.48
N VAL A 260 6.11 11.54 26.23
CA VAL A 260 5.79 10.40 27.12
C VAL A 260 6.00 9.11 26.36
N ASN A 261 6.87 8.24 26.86
CA ASN A 261 7.22 7.00 26.18
C ASN A 261 7.61 7.20 24.71
N ASN A 262 8.45 8.21 24.43
CA ASN A 262 8.90 8.64 23.10
C ASN A 262 7.79 9.17 22.17
N ARG A 263 6.56 9.40 22.66
CA ARG A 263 5.43 9.93 21.88
C ARG A 263 5.16 11.39 22.23
N PRO A 264 5.00 12.29 21.24
CA PRO A 264 4.68 13.68 21.49
C PRO A 264 3.18 13.83 21.80
N ILE A 265 2.87 14.39 22.96
CA ILE A 265 1.49 14.62 23.45
C ILE A 265 1.25 16.11 23.55
N ILE A 266 0.30 16.63 22.79
CA ILE A 266 -0.17 18.01 22.84
C ILE A 266 -1.48 18.14 23.61
N GLN A 267 -1.75 19.35 24.09
CA GLN A 267 -3.05 19.73 24.59
C GLN A 267 -3.84 20.47 23.50
N LEU A 268 -5.10 20.09 23.35
CA LEU A 268 -6.02 20.70 22.40
C LEU A 268 -7.44 20.78 22.99
N LYS A 269 -8.30 21.57 22.36
CA LYS A 269 -9.72 21.67 22.72
C LYS A 269 -10.60 21.16 21.60
N VAL A 270 -11.75 20.58 21.93
CA VAL A 270 -12.73 20.09 20.93
C VAL A 270 -14.10 20.70 21.17
N ASN A 271 -14.84 20.91 20.08
CA ASN A 271 -16.22 21.37 20.09
C ASN A 271 -16.46 22.65 20.91
N ASP A 272 -15.48 23.57 20.91
CA ASP A 272 -15.50 24.86 21.58
C ASP A 272 -15.64 24.77 23.12
N LYS A 273 -15.28 23.65 23.72
CA LYS A 273 -15.19 23.50 25.17
C LYS A 273 -13.79 23.88 25.66
N ASP A 274 -13.72 24.52 26.84
CA ASP A 274 -12.46 25.03 27.38
C ASP A 274 -11.55 23.98 28.04
N GLU A 275 -12.08 22.81 28.32
CA GLU A 275 -11.34 21.71 28.92
C GLU A 275 -10.25 21.20 27.94
N PRO A 276 -8.95 21.23 28.33
CA PRO A 276 -7.88 20.73 27.49
C PRO A 276 -7.85 19.20 27.50
N LEU A 277 -7.64 18.61 26.34
CA LEU A 277 -7.53 17.17 26.12
C LEU A 277 -6.13 16.79 25.65
N ASN A 278 -5.64 15.64 26.09
CA ASN A 278 -4.31 15.13 25.72
C ASN A 278 -4.39 14.26 24.47
N PHE A 279 -3.76 14.72 23.39
CA PHE A 279 -3.72 13.98 22.12
C PHE A 279 -2.28 13.66 21.72
N VAL A 280 -2.05 12.42 21.31
CA VAL A 280 -0.78 11.98 20.70
C VAL A 280 -0.73 12.46 19.25
N LEU A 281 0.40 13.02 18.82
CA LEU A 281 0.66 13.24 17.39
C LEU A 281 1.04 11.90 16.75
N ASP A 282 0.24 11.42 15.80
CA ASP A 282 0.27 10.04 15.32
C ASP A 282 0.30 10.00 13.79
N THR A 283 1.51 9.88 13.22
CA THR A 283 1.70 9.74 11.76
C THR A 283 1.43 8.31 11.26
N GLY A 284 1.26 7.36 12.17
CA GLY A 284 0.79 6.00 11.90
C GLY A 284 -0.75 5.88 11.85
N SER A 285 -1.48 7.02 11.90
CA SER A 285 -2.94 7.05 11.79
C SER A 285 -3.39 7.95 10.65
N GLY A 286 -4.17 7.41 9.72
CA GLY A 286 -4.69 8.19 8.58
C GLY A 286 -5.74 9.22 9.01
N ILE A 287 -6.63 8.88 9.95
CA ILE A 287 -7.70 9.75 10.49
C ILE A 287 -7.48 9.91 11.99
N SER A 288 -7.81 11.08 12.52
CA SER A 288 -7.76 11.34 13.96
C SER A 288 -8.72 10.42 14.73
N VAL A 289 -8.33 10.08 15.96
CA VAL A 289 -9.09 9.16 16.81
C VAL A 289 -9.41 9.85 18.14
N ILE A 290 -10.61 9.66 18.67
CA ILE A 290 -10.99 10.08 20.03
C ILE A 290 -11.41 8.86 20.84
N SER A 291 -11.07 8.82 22.14
CA SER A 291 -11.50 7.74 23.00
C SER A 291 -13.03 7.73 23.16
N LYS A 292 -13.62 6.54 23.32
CA LYS A 292 -15.07 6.41 23.55
C LYS A 292 -15.49 7.17 24.82
N GLU A 293 -14.69 7.11 25.87
CA GLU A 293 -14.92 7.85 27.12
C GLU A 293 -14.96 9.36 26.90
N THR A 294 -13.97 9.90 26.19
CA THR A 294 -13.92 11.34 25.88
C THR A 294 -15.04 11.73 24.92
N ALA A 295 -15.36 10.90 23.92
CA ALA A 295 -16.46 11.13 22.99
C ALA A 295 -17.80 11.26 23.73
N ASP A 296 -18.08 10.38 24.69
CA ASP A 296 -19.30 10.42 25.50
C ASP A 296 -19.34 11.70 26.38
N ARG A 297 -18.25 12.04 27.07
CA ARG A 297 -18.12 13.23 27.90
C ARG A 297 -18.31 14.53 27.11
N PHE A 298 -17.87 14.57 25.86
CA PHE A 298 -17.98 15.72 24.97
C PHE A 298 -19.19 15.68 24.04
N ASN A 299 -20.10 14.69 24.20
CA ASN A 299 -21.28 14.48 23.35
C ASN A 299 -20.93 14.39 21.86
N VAL A 300 -19.83 13.71 21.52
CA VAL A 300 -19.46 13.44 20.13
C VAL A 300 -20.33 12.28 19.63
N LYS A 301 -21.30 12.60 18.77
CA LYS A 301 -22.24 11.61 18.27
C LYS A 301 -21.57 10.66 17.27
N SER A 302 -21.87 9.37 17.39
CA SER A 302 -21.63 8.39 16.34
C SER A 302 -22.49 8.71 15.11
N ILE A 303 -21.87 8.76 13.95
CA ILE A 303 -22.56 8.97 12.67
C ILE A 303 -23.00 7.61 12.11
N THR A 304 -22.07 6.64 12.11
CA THR A 304 -22.34 5.27 11.66
C THR A 304 -21.30 4.30 12.24
N ARG A 305 -21.63 3.02 12.23
CA ARG A 305 -20.70 1.94 12.62
C ARG A 305 -20.14 1.30 11.36
N GLY A 306 -18.84 1.06 11.35
CA GLY A 306 -18.08 0.47 10.23
C GLY A 306 -17.69 -1.00 10.47
N GLY A 307 -18.36 -1.70 11.36
CA GLY A 307 -18.04 -3.09 11.68
C GLY A 307 -16.69 -3.28 12.38
N LEU A 308 -16.09 -4.47 12.26
CA LEU A 308 -14.82 -4.82 12.88
C LEU A 308 -13.64 -4.55 11.93
N ALA A 309 -12.66 -3.78 12.38
CA ALA A 309 -11.38 -3.64 11.73
C ALA A 309 -10.30 -4.49 12.40
N ARG A 310 -9.23 -4.78 11.65
CA ARG A 310 -8.05 -5.49 12.15
C ARG A 310 -6.93 -4.49 12.46
N ALA A 311 -6.20 -4.73 13.55
CA ALA A 311 -5.02 -3.95 13.92
C ALA A 311 -4.09 -4.77 14.80
N LEU A 312 -2.91 -4.22 15.12
CA LEU A 312 -1.94 -4.84 16.02
C LEU A 312 -2.44 -4.87 17.46
N GLY A 313 -2.06 -5.91 18.18
CA GLY A 313 -2.33 -6.14 19.60
C GLY A 313 -3.58 -6.99 19.89
N GLY A 314 -3.60 -7.65 21.03
CA GLY A 314 -4.71 -8.49 21.51
C GLY A 314 -5.16 -9.54 20.49
N ASN A 315 -6.49 -9.66 20.31
CA ASN A 315 -7.09 -10.55 19.29
C ASN A 315 -7.16 -9.92 17.88
N GLY A 316 -6.45 -8.81 17.66
CA GLY A 316 -6.30 -8.21 16.35
C GLY A 316 -7.54 -7.54 15.78
N LYS A 317 -8.62 -7.33 16.55
CA LYS A 317 -9.87 -6.70 16.07
C LYS A 317 -10.37 -5.61 17.01
N PHE A 318 -10.95 -4.55 16.42
CA PHE A 318 -11.67 -3.50 17.12
C PHE A 318 -12.83 -2.98 16.31
N GLU A 319 -13.85 -2.41 16.96
CA GLU A 319 -15.00 -1.81 16.27
C GLU A 319 -14.64 -0.43 15.71
N ILE A 320 -14.97 -0.17 14.45
CA ILE A 320 -14.91 1.16 13.85
C ILE A 320 -16.22 1.88 14.12
N ILE A 321 -16.15 3.03 14.78
CA ILE A 321 -17.26 3.96 14.94
C ILE A 321 -16.83 5.28 14.32
N TYR A 322 -17.58 5.74 13.32
CA TYR A 322 -17.33 7.04 12.69
C TYR A 322 -18.00 8.14 13.48
N GLY A 323 -17.22 9.16 13.83
CA GLY A 323 -17.66 10.34 14.53
C GLY A 323 -17.30 11.64 13.78
N PHE A 324 -17.73 12.76 14.34
CA PHE A 324 -17.52 14.06 13.73
C PHE A 324 -17.38 15.13 14.81
N LEU A 325 -16.26 15.84 14.82
CA LEU A 325 -16.03 16.99 15.68
C LEU A 325 -16.40 18.26 14.92
N ARG A 326 -17.15 19.16 15.59
CA ARG A 326 -17.47 20.48 15.02
C ARG A 326 -16.23 21.34 14.89
N SER A 327 -15.32 21.26 15.89
CA SER A 327 -14.06 21.97 15.88
C SER A 327 -12.98 21.24 16.68
N VAL A 328 -11.72 21.47 16.28
CA VAL A 328 -10.50 21.14 17.01
C VAL A 328 -9.66 22.41 17.07
N SER A 329 -9.27 22.85 18.28
CA SER A 329 -8.42 24.02 18.49
C SER A 329 -7.08 23.59 19.04
N ILE A 330 -5.99 23.94 18.33
CA ILE A 330 -4.60 23.67 18.70
C ILE A 330 -3.90 25.03 18.78
N GLY A 331 -3.61 25.50 19.99
CA GLY A 331 -3.17 26.88 20.20
C GLY A 331 -4.17 27.86 19.56
N ASP A 332 -3.68 28.75 18.68
CA ASP A 332 -4.48 29.77 18.00
C ASP A 332 -5.14 29.27 16.70
N VAL A 333 -4.79 28.07 16.25
CA VAL A 333 -5.40 27.45 15.06
C VAL A 333 -6.65 26.71 15.45
N LYS A 334 -7.76 27.01 14.78
CA LYS A 334 -9.03 26.29 14.91
C LYS A 334 -9.42 25.68 13.57
N VAL A 335 -9.70 24.39 13.60
CA VAL A 335 -10.13 23.60 12.43
C VAL A 335 -11.54 23.11 12.65
N ARG A 336 -12.45 23.41 11.74
CA ARG A 336 -13.85 22.98 11.78
C ARG A 336 -14.07 21.73 10.95
N ASN A 337 -15.17 21.03 11.23
CA ASN A 337 -15.65 19.88 10.47
C ASN A 337 -14.61 18.76 10.35
N VAL A 338 -14.19 18.21 11.49
CA VAL A 338 -13.13 17.19 11.57
C VAL A 338 -13.72 15.80 11.72
N PRO A 339 -13.59 14.92 10.69
CA PRO A 339 -13.94 13.50 10.81
C PRO A 339 -13.01 12.79 11.80
N VAL A 340 -13.56 11.89 12.62
CA VAL A 340 -12.79 11.12 13.59
C VAL A 340 -13.29 9.68 13.68
N TYR A 341 -12.42 8.78 14.14
CA TYR A 341 -12.84 7.49 14.67
C TYR A 341 -13.07 7.60 16.18
N ILE A 342 -14.10 6.92 16.68
CA ILE A 342 -14.37 6.74 18.09
C ILE A 342 -14.06 5.28 18.43
N ARG A 343 -13.17 5.04 19.41
CA ARG A 343 -12.85 3.67 19.85
C ARG A 343 -12.47 3.61 21.33
N ASN A 344 -12.52 2.42 21.91
CA ASN A 344 -11.99 2.17 23.24
C ASN A 344 -10.46 2.17 23.20
N PHE A 345 -9.83 2.74 24.24
CA PHE A 345 -8.39 2.67 24.46
C PHE A 345 -8.08 1.63 25.51
N HIS A 346 -7.03 0.84 25.28
CA HIS A 346 -6.64 -0.26 26.16
C HIS A 346 -5.62 0.15 27.22
N ASN A 347 -4.91 1.27 27.02
CA ASN A 347 -3.99 1.81 28.01
C ASN A 347 -4.74 2.74 28.99
N LYS A 348 -4.92 2.28 30.23
CA LYS A 348 -5.56 3.07 31.30
C LYS A 348 -4.56 3.85 32.14
N ASP A 349 -3.27 3.53 32.03
CA ASP A 349 -2.21 4.16 32.84
C ASP A 349 -1.85 5.56 32.31
N GLU A 350 -2.15 5.84 31.05
CA GLU A 350 -1.94 7.14 30.41
C GLU A 350 -3.29 7.80 30.12
N LYS A 351 -3.45 9.04 30.60
CA LYS A 351 -4.65 9.84 30.29
C LYS A 351 -4.54 10.41 28.87
N ILE A 352 -4.78 9.59 27.87
CA ILE A 352 -4.84 9.96 26.45
C ILE A 352 -6.31 10.02 26.01
N ASP A 353 -6.71 11.17 25.53
CA ASP A 353 -8.07 11.45 25.03
C ASP A 353 -8.20 11.09 23.55
N GLY A 354 -7.09 11.13 22.78
CA GLY A 354 -7.12 10.84 21.36
C GLY A 354 -5.75 10.86 20.68
N TYR A 355 -5.81 10.74 19.35
CA TYR A 355 -4.68 10.75 18.42
C TYR A 355 -4.98 11.71 17.28
N ILE A 356 -4.03 12.58 16.92
CA ILE A 356 -4.11 13.46 15.74
C ILE A 356 -3.46 12.74 14.57
N GLY A 357 -4.28 12.36 13.60
CA GLY A 357 -3.84 11.63 12.40
C GLY A 357 -3.46 12.54 11.22
N LEU A 358 -2.89 11.91 10.21
CA LEU A 358 -2.36 12.59 9.02
C LEU A 358 -3.39 13.40 8.25
N ALA A 359 -4.67 13.04 8.26
CA ALA A 359 -5.72 13.79 7.54
C ALA A 359 -5.84 15.24 8.03
N LEU A 360 -5.65 15.50 9.33
CA LEU A 360 -5.60 16.87 9.87
C LEU A 360 -4.24 17.50 9.62
N ILE A 361 -3.15 16.79 9.92
CA ILE A 361 -1.77 17.28 9.77
C ILE A 361 -1.50 17.69 8.32
N SER A 362 -2.03 16.94 7.34
CA SER A 362 -1.83 17.20 5.90
C SER A 362 -2.40 18.52 5.40
N LYS A 363 -3.25 19.18 6.17
CA LYS A 363 -3.82 20.50 5.81
C LYS A 363 -2.85 21.66 6.05
N PHE A 364 -1.70 21.37 6.65
CA PHE A 364 -0.69 22.35 7.06
C PHE A 364 0.71 21.91 6.60
N LEU A 365 1.61 22.87 6.51
CA LEU A 365 3.03 22.60 6.70
C LEU A 365 3.22 22.35 8.18
N THR A 366 3.57 21.13 8.55
CA THR A 366 3.57 20.68 9.95
C THR A 366 4.98 20.33 10.41
N THR A 367 5.40 20.86 11.54
CA THR A 367 6.72 20.56 12.12
C THR A 367 6.57 20.01 13.55
N ILE A 368 7.22 18.87 13.80
CA ILE A 368 7.40 18.27 15.12
C ILE A 368 8.88 18.42 15.49
N ASP A 369 9.19 19.34 16.39
CA ASP A 369 10.55 19.59 16.85
C ASP A 369 10.78 18.89 18.19
N TYR A 370 11.44 17.74 18.15
CA TYR A 370 11.74 16.99 19.38
C TYR A 370 12.85 17.64 20.22
N GLY A 371 13.69 18.47 19.61
CA GLY A 371 14.73 19.20 20.34
C GLY A 371 14.17 20.25 21.29
N ASN A 372 13.22 21.05 20.78
CA ASN A 372 12.56 22.12 21.53
C ASN A 372 11.22 21.68 22.14
N SER A 373 10.78 20.43 21.89
CA SER A 373 9.48 19.89 22.30
C SER A 373 8.32 20.78 21.84
N THR A 374 8.34 21.20 20.56
CA THR A 374 7.30 22.05 19.97
C THR A 374 6.66 21.42 18.75
N PHE A 375 5.37 21.69 18.60
CA PHE A 375 4.56 21.30 17.45
C PHE A 375 4.05 22.57 16.76
N ALA A 376 4.40 22.73 15.50
CA ALA A 376 4.03 23.89 14.69
C ALA A 376 3.11 23.48 13.55
N LEU A 377 2.04 24.24 13.36
CA LEU A 377 1.16 24.21 12.21
C LEU A 377 1.23 25.55 11.49
N GLN A 378 1.39 25.53 10.18
CA GLN A 378 1.38 26.73 9.35
C GLN A 378 0.51 26.46 8.12
N LYS A 379 -0.49 27.31 7.85
CA LYS A 379 -1.24 27.23 6.60
C LYS A 379 -0.25 27.46 5.46
N LYS A 380 -0.28 26.56 4.50
CA LYS A 380 0.63 26.56 3.36
C LYS A 380 0.57 27.89 2.63
N VAL A 381 1.73 28.57 2.57
CA VAL A 381 2.00 29.68 1.68
C VAL A 381 3.14 29.19 0.79
N PHE A 382 3.00 29.33 -0.52
CA PHE A 382 4.06 28.94 -1.45
C PHE A 382 5.33 29.70 -1.10
N THR A 383 6.31 29.01 -0.56
CA THR A 383 7.68 29.52 -0.36
C THR A 383 8.61 28.72 -1.27
N PRO A 384 9.40 29.38 -2.15
CA PRO A 384 10.43 28.69 -2.91
C PRO A 384 11.43 28.02 -1.97
N ASN A 385 11.90 26.84 -2.37
CA ASN A 385 12.87 26.03 -1.62
C ASN A 385 14.06 26.85 -1.11
N SER A 386 14.33 26.82 0.18
CA SER A 386 15.56 27.33 0.76
C SER A 386 16.24 26.27 1.63
N SER A 387 17.51 26.09 1.34
CA SER A 387 18.65 25.61 2.12
C SER A 387 19.10 24.16 1.99
N ASN A 388 20.44 24.05 1.87
CA ASN A 388 21.27 22.93 1.45
C ASN A 388 21.58 21.88 2.57
N GLU A 389 20.95 21.87 3.72
CA GLU A 389 21.36 21.00 4.82
C GLU A 389 20.29 20.02 5.33
N SER A 390 19.08 20.04 4.75
CA SER A 390 17.99 19.18 5.19
C SER A 390 17.84 17.97 4.27
N LEU A 391 17.86 16.76 4.84
CA LEU A 391 17.48 15.57 4.11
C LEU A 391 15.99 15.63 3.78
N SER A 392 15.68 15.77 2.51
CA SER A 392 14.32 15.70 1.99
C SER A 392 14.07 14.31 1.41
N LEU A 393 13.10 13.59 1.96
CA LEU A 393 12.68 12.28 1.48
C LEU A 393 11.32 12.37 0.82
N PRO A 394 11.03 11.53 -0.21
CA PRO A 394 9.70 11.45 -0.79
C PRO A 394 8.68 11.07 0.29
N LEU A 395 7.56 11.79 0.32
CA LEU A 395 6.41 11.42 1.14
C LEU A 395 5.66 10.31 0.42
N ARG A 396 5.64 9.12 1.00
CA ARG A 396 4.87 7.98 0.52
C ARG A 396 3.80 7.64 1.55
N LEU A 397 2.60 7.39 1.07
CA LEU A 397 1.46 7.02 1.91
C LEU A 397 0.96 5.65 1.49
N THR A 398 0.67 4.80 2.47
CA THR A 398 -0.01 3.51 2.21
C THR A 398 -1.46 3.73 1.79
N SER A 399 -2.15 2.68 1.35
CA SER A 399 -3.59 2.71 1.04
C SER A 399 -4.42 3.22 2.22
N SER A 400 -4.06 2.86 3.44
CA SER A 400 -4.72 3.32 4.67
C SER A 400 -4.27 4.71 5.13
N GLY A 401 -3.34 5.33 4.41
CA GLY A 401 -2.85 6.68 4.70
C GLY A 401 -1.75 6.74 5.75
N PHE A 402 -1.06 5.64 6.06
CA PHE A 402 0.13 5.67 6.90
C PHE A 402 1.32 6.23 6.12
N LEU A 403 2.15 7.02 6.79
CA LEU A 403 3.39 7.47 6.19
C LEU A 403 4.38 6.32 6.09
N SER A 404 4.97 6.09 4.91
CA SER A 404 5.96 5.04 4.68
C SER A 404 7.24 5.62 4.09
N GLY A 405 8.38 5.02 4.45
CA GLY A 405 9.69 5.39 3.93
C GLY A 405 10.65 4.20 3.87
N GLU A 406 11.73 4.34 3.12
CA GLU A 406 12.74 3.32 2.95
C GLU A 406 13.76 3.37 4.09
N VAL A 407 13.93 2.27 4.80
CA VAL A 407 14.85 2.08 5.92
C VAL A 407 15.87 1.01 5.55
N GLU A 408 17.13 1.27 5.89
CA GLU A 408 18.21 0.29 5.77
C GLU A 408 18.53 -0.28 7.16
N LEU A 409 18.63 -1.60 7.24
CA LEU A 409 19.12 -2.32 8.42
C LEU A 409 20.49 -2.88 8.14
N GLU A 410 21.42 -2.70 9.07
CA GLU A 410 22.79 -3.26 8.91
C GLU A 410 22.74 -4.78 8.76
N GLY A 411 23.37 -5.28 7.68
CA GLY A 411 23.38 -6.69 7.31
C GLY A 411 22.28 -7.12 6.36
N VAL A 412 21.27 -6.28 6.09
CA VAL A 412 20.22 -6.56 5.10
C VAL A 412 20.55 -5.84 3.79
N GLU A 413 20.60 -6.60 2.67
CA GLU A 413 21.11 -6.09 1.38
C GLU A 413 20.27 -5.01 0.72
N ALA A 414 18.96 -5.00 0.91
CA ALA A 414 18.05 -4.07 0.25
C ALA A 414 17.37 -3.13 1.26
N PRO A 415 17.06 -1.87 0.88
CA PRO A 415 16.23 -1.02 1.71
C PRO A 415 14.83 -1.62 1.86
N LEU A 416 14.26 -1.44 3.04
CA LEU A 416 12.98 -2.00 3.44
C LEU A 416 11.96 -0.87 3.62
N ASN A 417 10.69 -1.09 3.25
CA ASN A 417 9.66 -0.10 3.53
C ASN A 417 9.22 -0.22 4.99
N PHE A 418 9.24 0.89 5.71
CA PHE A 418 8.79 1.03 7.09
C PHE A 418 7.73 2.10 7.21
N ILE A 419 6.73 1.87 8.05
CA ILE A 419 5.83 2.95 8.48
C ILE A 419 6.60 3.90 9.39
N VAL A 420 6.50 5.20 9.16
CA VAL A 420 7.08 6.25 10.02
C VAL A 420 6.00 6.72 10.98
N ASP A 421 6.11 6.31 12.25
CA ASP A 421 5.03 6.42 13.22
C ASP A 421 5.47 7.13 14.50
N THR A 422 5.06 8.39 14.63
CA THR A 422 5.29 9.19 15.85
C THR A 422 4.41 8.77 17.03
N GLY A 423 3.36 8.00 16.78
CA GLY A 423 2.48 7.40 17.79
C GLY A 423 3.01 6.09 18.38
N ALA A 424 4.00 5.46 17.74
CA ALA A 424 4.66 4.26 18.25
C ALA A 424 5.81 4.62 19.20
N SER A 425 5.85 4.05 20.40
CA SER A 425 6.91 4.29 21.40
C SER A 425 8.24 3.67 21.02
N VAL A 426 8.21 2.51 20.37
CA VAL A 426 9.36 1.67 20.01
C VAL A 426 9.22 1.24 18.56
N SER A 427 10.34 1.11 17.87
CA SER A 427 10.38 0.59 16.50
C SER A 427 10.00 -0.89 16.46
N VAL A 428 9.41 -1.31 15.34
CA VAL A 428 8.96 -2.68 15.10
C VAL A 428 9.65 -3.22 13.86
N ILE A 429 10.02 -4.49 13.86
CA ILE A 429 10.41 -5.26 12.67
C ILE A 429 9.41 -6.41 12.48
N SER A 430 9.21 -6.85 11.24
CA SER A 430 8.37 -8.01 10.98
C SER A 430 9.03 -9.29 11.51
N ASP A 431 8.22 -10.30 11.84
CA ASP A 431 8.72 -11.62 12.24
C ASP A 431 9.63 -12.23 11.16
N GLU A 432 9.35 -11.97 9.87
CA GLU A 432 10.19 -12.45 8.77
C GLU A 432 11.60 -11.83 8.86
N ILE A 433 11.71 -10.52 9.07
CA ILE A 433 13.01 -9.85 9.25
C ILE A 433 13.70 -10.31 10.52
N ALA A 434 12.95 -10.44 11.63
CA ALA A 434 13.49 -10.88 12.93
C ALA A 434 14.12 -12.27 12.86
N ASN A 435 13.59 -13.17 12.01
CA ASN A 435 14.05 -14.55 11.85
C ASN A 435 15.18 -14.69 10.82
N THR A 436 15.61 -13.64 10.14
CA THR A 436 16.77 -13.71 9.24
C THR A 436 18.07 -13.92 10.04
N LYS A 437 19.08 -14.53 9.41
CA LYS A 437 20.39 -14.74 10.04
C LYS A 437 21.04 -13.46 10.52
N GLU A 438 20.86 -12.40 9.73
CA GLU A 438 21.45 -11.08 9.91
C GLU A 438 20.90 -10.40 11.15
N ILE A 439 19.64 -10.64 11.50
CA ILE A 439 18.91 -9.94 12.57
C ILE A 439 18.72 -10.81 13.82
N SER A 440 18.47 -12.11 13.68
CA SER A 440 18.12 -13.01 14.80
C SER A 440 19.18 -13.05 15.91
N GLN A 441 20.46 -12.83 15.59
CA GLN A 441 21.57 -12.77 16.55
C GLN A 441 21.48 -11.59 17.54
N PHE A 442 20.68 -10.56 17.23
CA PHE A 442 20.52 -9.35 18.05
C PHE A 442 19.30 -9.40 18.98
N VAL A 443 18.69 -10.58 19.13
CA VAL A 443 17.59 -10.79 20.07
C VAL A 443 18.05 -10.61 21.51
N LYS A 444 17.19 -9.96 22.32
CA LYS A 444 17.41 -9.81 23.78
C LYS A 444 16.71 -10.93 24.55
N ALA A 445 17.23 -11.22 25.74
CA ALA A 445 16.53 -12.12 26.68
C ALA A 445 15.23 -11.51 27.20
N GLU A 446 15.18 -10.18 27.33
CA GLU A 446 14.02 -9.44 27.81
C GLU A 446 12.89 -9.43 26.77
N LYS A 447 11.69 -9.81 27.23
CA LYS A 447 10.44 -9.71 26.46
C LYS A 447 9.72 -8.41 26.81
N MET A 448 8.94 -7.90 25.87
CA MET A 448 8.20 -6.66 26.03
C MET A 448 6.69 -6.88 25.95
N ARG A 449 5.94 -6.11 26.73
CA ARG A 449 4.49 -5.97 26.62
C ARG A 449 4.16 -4.86 25.62
N VAL A 450 3.28 -5.14 24.67
CA VAL A 450 2.89 -4.22 23.62
C VAL A 450 1.40 -3.89 23.71
N ILE A 451 1.06 -2.62 23.73
CA ILE A 451 -0.31 -2.13 23.69
C ILE A 451 -0.58 -1.55 22.31
N GLY A 452 -1.34 -2.27 21.50
CA GLY A 452 -1.73 -1.86 20.17
C GLY A 452 -3.18 -1.36 20.09
N ALA A 453 -3.62 -1.04 18.88
CA ALA A 453 -4.97 -0.54 18.64
C ALA A 453 -6.07 -1.57 18.93
N ALA A 454 -5.80 -2.87 18.80
CA ALA A 454 -6.74 -3.95 19.03
C ALA A 454 -6.58 -4.66 20.39
N GLY A 455 -5.65 -4.22 21.23
CA GLY A 455 -5.44 -4.80 22.56
C GLY A 455 -3.98 -4.94 22.96
N ILE A 456 -3.73 -5.83 23.89
CA ILE A 456 -2.43 -6.08 24.50
C ILE A 456 -1.86 -7.41 24.02
N THR A 457 -0.57 -7.43 23.69
CA THR A 457 0.22 -8.62 23.39
C THR A 457 1.35 -8.72 24.40
N GLU A 458 1.44 -9.82 25.09
CA GLU A 458 2.49 -10.12 26.07
C GLU A 458 3.66 -10.88 25.41
N ASP A 459 4.79 -10.93 26.08
CA ASP A 459 5.97 -11.75 25.74
C ASP A 459 6.54 -11.52 24.33
N VAL A 460 6.45 -10.29 23.83
CA VAL A 460 6.96 -9.92 22.51
C VAL A 460 8.49 -9.88 22.51
N SER A 461 9.12 -10.52 21.52
CA SER A 461 10.58 -10.55 21.39
C SER A 461 11.14 -9.15 21.11
N SER A 462 12.21 -8.79 21.82
CA SER A 462 12.90 -7.52 21.64
C SER A 462 14.31 -7.72 21.08
N PHE A 463 14.82 -6.70 20.38
CA PHE A 463 16.08 -6.70 19.65
C PHE A 463 16.85 -5.41 19.92
N THR A 464 18.19 -5.48 19.81
CA THR A 464 19.03 -4.30 19.69
C THR A 464 19.64 -4.27 18.29
N LEU A 465 19.00 -3.56 17.37
CA LEU A 465 19.48 -3.44 16.00
C LEU A 465 20.79 -2.65 15.98
N PRO A 466 21.88 -3.15 15.34
CA PRO A 466 23.19 -2.52 15.39
C PRO A 466 23.17 -1.13 14.76
N ARG A 467 22.55 -1.00 13.59
CA ARG A 467 22.34 0.29 12.90
C ARG A 467 21.02 0.27 12.11
N VAL A 468 20.29 1.36 12.23
CA VAL A 468 19.10 1.65 11.45
C VAL A 468 19.34 2.98 10.74
N SER A 469 19.20 3.00 9.40
CA SER A 469 19.37 4.22 8.59
C SER A 469 18.07 4.57 7.88
N PHE A 470 17.77 5.87 7.84
CA PHE A 470 16.64 6.44 7.11
C PHE A 470 17.18 7.60 6.25
N GLY A 471 17.33 7.36 4.95
CA GLY A 471 18.12 8.22 4.08
C GLY A 471 19.57 8.31 4.57
N THR A 472 20.12 9.51 4.71
CA THR A 472 21.48 9.74 5.21
C THR A 472 21.58 9.72 6.74
N HIS A 473 20.46 9.63 7.45
CA HIS A 473 20.43 9.60 8.91
C HIS A 473 20.52 8.18 9.44
N SER A 474 21.46 7.91 10.30
CA SER A 474 21.63 6.60 10.94
C SER A 474 21.70 6.69 12.46
N ARG A 475 21.22 5.63 13.13
CA ARG A 475 21.32 5.46 14.58
C ARG A 475 21.81 4.05 14.88
N LYS A 476 22.70 3.96 15.86
CA LYS A 476 23.20 2.69 16.38
C LYS A 476 22.37 2.24 17.59
N SER A 477 22.38 0.94 17.84
CA SER A 477 21.77 0.32 19.02
C SER A 477 20.28 0.70 19.20
N VAL A 478 19.52 0.60 18.11
CA VAL A 478 18.08 0.92 18.12
C VAL A 478 17.30 -0.27 18.67
N THR A 479 16.57 -0.05 19.77
CA THR A 479 15.65 -1.06 20.30
C THR A 479 14.48 -1.25 19.35
N ALA A 480 14.17 -2.50 19.00
CA ALA A 480 13.01 -2.88 18.21
C ALA A 480 12.32 -4.10 18.85
N ILE A 481 11.07 -4.33 18.47
CA ILE A 481 10.29 -5.54 18.81
C ILE A 481 9.90 -6.24 17.53
N ALA A 482 9.69 -7.56 17.59
CA ALA A 482 9.19 -8.33 16.46
C ALA A 482 7.69 -8.55 16.57
N LEU A 483 6.96 -8.30 15.48
CA LEU A 483 5.53 -8.54 15.38
C LEU A 483 5.17 -9.12 14.01
N ASN A 484 4.11 -9.90 13.95
CA ASN A 484 3.48 -10.24 12.67
C ASN A 484 2.84 -8.97 12.08
N LEU A 485 3.28 -8.59 10.89
CA LEU A 485 2.81 -7.40 10.18
C LEU A 485 1.83 -7.71 9.04
N ASP A 486 1.29 -8.92 8.91
CA ASP A 486 0.34 -9.29 7.84
C ASP A 486 -0.86 -8.36 7.80
N ILE A 487 -1.41 -8.01 8.95
CA ILE A 487 -2.54 -7.08 9.07
C ILE A 487 -2.18 -5.69 8.54
N ILE A 488 -0.98 -5.22 8.86
CA ILE A 488 -0.45 -3.94 8.38
C ILE A 488 -0.21 -4.00 6.88
N ASN A 489 0.35 -5.10 6.39
CA ASN A 489 0.63 -5.34 4.98
C ASN A 489 -0.65 -5.41 4.15
N GLU A 490 -1.71 -6.03 4.67
CA GLU A 490 -3.04 -6.06 4.05
C GLU A 490 -3.61 -4.63 3.90
N ALA A 491 -3.44 -3.81 4.93
CA ALA A 491 -3.93 -2.43 4.95
C ALA A 491 -3.06 -1.44 4.16
N SER A 492 -1.78 -1.74 3.95
CA SER A 492 -0.80 -0.83 3.31
C SER A 492 -0.85 -0.85 1.80
N GLY A 493 -1.20 -2.01 1.20
CA GLY A 493 -1.20 -2.22 -0.24
C GLY A 493 0.16 -2.61 -0.82
N PHE A 494 1.25 -2.47 -0.05
CA PHE A 494 2.60 -2.97 -0.38
C PHE A 494 3.33 -3.40 0.90
N VAL A 495 4.38 -4.20 0.76
CA VAL A 495 5.09 -4.79 1.90
C VAL A 495 5.71 -3.72 2.79
N GLN A 496 5.39 -3.80 4.09
CA GLN A 496 6.05 -3.08 5.17
C GLN A 496 6.86 -4.09 5.99
N ALA A 497 8.15 -3.85 6.13
CA ALA A 497 9.04 -4.69 6.91
C ALA A 497 9.13 -4.27 8.38
N GLY A 498 8.58 -3.10 8.72
CA GLY A 498 8.61 -2.60 10.08
C GLY A 498 7.87 -1.27 10.28
N ILE A 499 8.03 -0.76 11.50
CA ILE A 499 7.55 0.57 11.91
C ILE A 499 8.72 1.30 12.57
N LEU A 500 9.04 2.49 12.10
CA LEU A 500 10.05 3.36 12.67
C LEU A 500 9.38 4.24 13.73
N GLY A 501 9.61 3.93 15.00
CA GLY A 501 8.92 4.54 16.13
C GLY A 501 9.64 5.74 16.74
N GLY A 502 9.02 6.32 17.78
CA GLY A 502 9.50 7.50 18.49
C GLY A 502 10.89 7.34 19.12
N ASN A 503 11.32 6.13 19.46
CA ASN A 503 12.69 5.90 19.96
C ASN A 503 13.77 6.23 18.91
N PHE A 504 13.46 6.15 17.60
CA PHE A 504 14.31 6.65 16.53
C PHE A 504 13.99 8.12 16.23
N LEU A 505 12.70 8.45 16.03
CA LEU A 505 12.22 9.74 15.52
C LEU A 505 12.51 10.91 16.46
N LYS A 506 12.54 10.69 17.79
CA LYS A 506 12.81 11.73 18.80
C LYS A 506 14.16 12.45 18.66
N ASN A 507 15.03 11.96 17.79
CA ASN A 507 16.34 12.57 17.56
C ASN A 507 16.32 13.61 16.43
N TYR A 508 15.14 13.96 15.90
CA TYR A 508 15.01 14.81 14.72
C TYR A 508 13.96 15.90 14.90
N VAL A 509 14.09 16.95 14.10
CA VAL A 509 13.00 17.86 13.75
C VAL A 509 12.40 17.31 12.47
N LEU A 510 11.10 17.02 12.49
CA LEU A 510 10.35 16.43 11.38
C LEU A 510 9.44 17.49 10.78
N THR A 511 9.59 17.80 9.49
CA THR A 511 8.66 18.69 8.78
C THR A 511 7.95 17.92 7.67
N PHE A 512 6.63 17.90 7.71
CA PHE A 512 5.75 17.24 6.75
C PHE A 512 5.21 18.28 5.77
N ASP A 513 5.63 18.18 4.52
CA ASP A 513 5.19 19.02 3.42
C ASP A 513 4.39 18.19 2.41
N PHE A 514 3.10 18.04 2.66
CA PHE A 514 2.20 17.25 1.82
C PHE A 514 1.98 17.90 0.44
N GLU A 515 2.13 19.21 0.32
CA GLU A 515 1.96 19.91 -0.95
C GLU A 515 3.07 19.57 -1.94
N ASN A 516 4.31 19.53 -1.44
CA ASN A 516 5.48 19.14 -2.24
C ASN A 516 5.81 17.65 -2.12
N SER A 517 4.93 16.85 -1.47
CA SER A 517 5.08 15.40 -1.29
C SER A 517 6.43 15.01 -0.72
N LYS A 518 6.86 15.67 0.36
CA LYS A 518 8.14 15.41 1.01
C LYS A 518 8.06 15.48 2.54
N VAL A 519 8.96 14.75 3.18
CA VAL A 519 9.24 14.85 4.62
C VAL A 519 10.69 15.28 4.79
N ILE A 520 10.91 16.26 5.65
CA ILE A 520 12.23 16.82 5.92
C ILE A 520 12.65 16.41 7.33
N PHE A 521 13.82 15.82 7.44
CA PHE A 521 14.46 15.42 8.70
C PHE A 521 15.67 16.30 8.96
N VAL A 522 15.73 16.91 10.14
CA VAL A 522 16.92 17.66 10.62
C VAL A 522 17.33 17.06 11.96
N PRO A 523 18.59 16.61 12.15
CA PRO A 523 19.04 16.13 13.44
C PRO A 523 18.89 17.19 14.53
N VAL A 524 18.41 16.80 15.70
CA VAL A 524 18.41 17.66 16.89
C VAL A 524 19.86 17.91 17.29
N LYS A 525 20.27 19.17 17.37
CA LYS A 525 21.58 19.56 17.92
C LYS A 525 21.57 19.24 19.42
N LYS A 526 22.51 18.41 19.86
CA LYS A 526 22.74 18.11 21.29
C LYS A 526 23.38 19.31 22.00
#